data_cfd18c0c9ca49d6d806d10c6ec9e4ad3
#
_entry.id   cfd18c0c9ca49d6d806d10c6ec9e4ad3
#
_cell.length_a   1.000
_cell.length_b   1.000
_cell.length_c   1.000
_cell.angle_alpha   90.00
_cell.angle_beta   90.00
_cell.angle_gamma   90.00
#
_symmetry.space_group_name_H-M   'P 1'
#
loop_
_entity.id
_entity.type
_entity.pdbx_description
1 polymer ?
#
loop_
_entity_poly.entity_id
_entity_poly.type
_entity_poly.pdbx_seq_one_letter_code
_entity_poly.pdbx_strand_id
1 'polypeptide(L)'
;NGLDLRREILFLSDGAQWLNSVAEDVFPEAQKRLDLYHLKKACGIVLVDEQELNTLSQAVYYKTGEEIIRLVQNLCSQKNLSGKSVDELMQYLGNNQKAIEYPPGERHGSGGIEKNIGILVGRRFKRQGMSLTAIRQVWSHEGANNLLALRAKKLNQIWQQESQALNYTR
;
A
#
# COMPACT_ATOMS: atom_id res chain seq x y z
N ASN A 1 17.42 -8.94 15.49
CA ASN A 1 17.91 -8.37 14.24
C ASN A 1 17.03 -7.16 13.93
N GLY A 2 17.46 -5.97 14.39
CA GLY A 2 16.79 -4.71 14.09
C GLY A 2 16.94 -4.33 12.61
N LEU A 3 16.01 -3.52 12.11
CA LEU A 3 16.17 -2.83 10.83
C LEU A 3 17.48 -2.03 10.88
N ASP A 4 18.32 -2.17 9.85
CA ASP A 4 19.47 -1.28 9.69
C ASP A 4 18.94 0.12 9.31
N LEU A 5 18.82 0.99 10.29
CA LEU A 5 18.28 2.37 10.13
C LEU A 5 19.19 3.27 9.26
N ARG A 6 20.32 2.77 8.77
CA ARG A 6 21.15 3.46 7.77
C ARG A 6 20.65 3.27 6.35
N ARG A 7 19.66 2.43 6.13
CA ARG A 7 19.01 2.26 4.83
C ARG A 7 17.82 3.19 4.71
N GLU A 8 17.61 3.73 3.53
CA GLU A 8 16.38 4.46 3.22
C GLU A 8 15.17 3.55 3.45
N ILE A 9 14.23 4.03 4.26
CA ILE A 9 12.98 3.32 4.55
C ILE A 9 11.91 3.89 3.64
N LEU A 10 11.29 3.02 2.85
CA LEU A 10 10.11 3.35 2.07
C LEU A 10 8.86 2.82 2.80
N PHE A 11 7.97 3.72 3.18
CA PHE A 11 6.68 3.38 3.78
C PHE A 11 5.57 3.46 2.72
N LEU A 12 5.14 2.30 2.25
CA LEU A 12 4.08 2.18 1.25
C LEU A 12 2.75 1.87 1.93
N SER A 13 1.71 2.67 1.67
CA SER A 13 0.38 2.50 2.30
C SER A 13 -0.76 2.73 1.31
N ASP A 14 -1.98 2.36 1.73
CA ASP A 14 -3.22 2.66 1.02
C ASP A 14 -3.71 4.11 1.23
N GLY A 15 -2.98 4.90 2.00
CA GLY A 15 -3.31 6.29 2.32
C GLY A 15 -4.30 6.44 3.48
N ALA A 16 -4.58 5.39 4.24
CA ALA A 16 -5.39 5.50 5.44
C ALA A 16 -4.69 6.39 6.49
N GLN A 17 -5.44 7.33 7.06
CA GLN A 17 -4.88 8.35 7.96
C GLN A 17 -4.14 7.74 9.17
N TRP A 18 -4.68 6.66 9.75
CA TRP A 18 -4.04 5.99 10.89
C TRP A 18 -2.66 5.38 10.53
N LEU A 19 -2.48 4.91 9.28
CA LEU A 19 -1.19 4.44 8.79
C LEU A 19 -0.18 5.57 8.65
N ASN A 20 -0.63 6.74 8.23
CA ASN A 20 0.22 7.92 8.16
C ASN A 20 0.72 8.33 9.57
N SER A 21 -0.16 8.28 10.59
CA SER A 21 0.22 8.52 11.98
C SER A 21 1.24 7.49 12.48
N VAL A 22 1.01 6.20 12.21
CA VAL A 22 1.99 5.14 12.57
C VAL A 22 3.34 5.37 11.87
N ALA A 23 3.34 5.78 10.60
CA ALA A 23 4.57 6.06 9.89
C ALA A 23 5.34 7.23 10.52
N GLU A 24 4.64 8.28 10.95
CA GLU A 24 5.24 9.44 11.63
C GLU A 24 5.82 9.09 12.99
N ASP A 25 5.12 8.26 13.76
CA ASP A 25 5.53 7.89 15.11
C ASP A 25 6.69 6.87 15.11
N VAL A 26 6.65 5.89 14.20
CA VAL A 26 7.57 4.74 14.22
C VAL A 26 8.72 4.90 13.23
N PHE A 27 8.49 5.56 12.10
CA PHE A 27 9.46 5.73 11.02
C PHE A 27 9.46 7.18 10.51
N PRO A 28 9.83 8.17 11.35
CA PRO A 28 9.75 9.60 10.99
C PRO A 28 10.57 9.95 9.74
N GLU A 29 11.68 9.26 9.53
CA GLU A 29 12.56 9.46 8.37
C GLU A 29 12.15 8.67 7.12
N ALA A 30 11.06 7.89 7.18
CA ALA A 30 10.63 7.10 6.04
C ALA A 30 10.07 7.95 4.92
N GLN A 31 10.46 7.63 3.69
CA GLN A 31 9.80 8.17 2.51
C GLN A 31 8.42 7.53 2.39
N LYS A 32 7.37 8.34 2.45
CA LYS A 32 5.99 7.85 2.32
C LYS A 32 5.61 7.78 0.84
N ARG A 33 4.96 6.68 0.44
CA ARG A 33 4.37 6.51 -0.89
C ARG A 33 2.96 5.94 -0.77
N LEU A 34 2.08 6.50 -1.56
CA LEU A 34 0.72 5.99 -1.71
C LEU A 34 0.74 4.85 -2.73
N ASP A 35 0.15 3.71 -2.40
CA ASP A 35 0.04 2.60 -3.35
C ASP A 35 -0.75 3.02 -4.59
N LEU A 36 -0.16 2.83 -5.76
CA LEU A 36 -0.74 3.24 -7.04
C LEU A 36 -2.07 2.53 -7.36
N TYR A 37 -2.22 1.28 -6.94
CA TYR A 37 -3.49 0.55 -7.08
C TYR A 37 -4.59 1.24 -6.26
N HIS A 38 -4.30 1.66 -5.03
CA HIS A 38 -5.26 2.34 -4.17
C HIS A 38 -5.58 3.76 -4.66
N LEU A 39 -4.59 4.48 -5.19
CA LEU A 39 -4.81 5.76 -5.86
C LEU A 39 -5.75 5.59 -7.07
N LYS A 40 -5.43 4.64 -7.97
CA LYS A 40 -6.27 4.35 -9.14
C LYS A 40 -7.68 3.94 -8.74
N LYS A 41 -7.82 3.09 -7.72
CA LYS A 41 -9.12 2.66 -7.19
C LYS A 41 -9.93 3.82 -6.62
N ALA A 42 -9.32 4.70 -5.84
CA ALA A 42 -9.99 5.88 -5.28
C ALA A 42 -10.46 6.83 -6.39
N CYS A 43 -9.61 7.13 -7.36
CA CYS A 43 -9.99 7.94 -8.52
C CYS A 43 -11.08 7.26 -9.37
N GLY A 44 -11.06 5.95 -9.52
CA GLY A 44 -12.02 5.17 -10.29
C GLY A 44 -13.45 5.16 -9.73
N ILE A 45 -13.65 5.57 -8.48
CA ILE A 45 -14.99 5.78 -7.89
C ILE A 45 -15.67 6.99 -8.55
N VAL A 46 -14.89 7.99 -8.96
CA VAL A 46 -15.38 9.25 -9.51
C VAL A 46 -15.15 9.33 -11.03
N LEU A 47 -13.94 8.96 -11.47
CA LEU A 47 -13.54 8.96 -12.88
C LEU A 47 -13.73 7.56 -13.43
N VAL A 48 -14.81 7.33 -14.17
CA VAL A 48 -15.16 5.99 -14.68
C VAL A 48 -14.32 5.59 -15.90
N ASP A 49 -13.71 6.56 -16.59
CA ASP A 49 -12.94 6.35 -17.82
C ASP A 49 -11.57 5.72 -17.53
N GLU A 50 -11.34 4.52 -18.07
CA GLU A 50 -10.09 3.79 -17.85
C GLU A 50 -8.88 4.44 -18.52
N GLN A 51 -9.06 5.15 -19.63
CA GLN A 51 -7.97 5.86 -20.30
C GLN A 51 -7.49 7.03 -19.43
N GLU A 52 -8.41 7.76 -18.81
CA GLU A 52 -8.07 8.84 -17.86
C GLU A 52 -7.35 8.30 -16.62
N LEU A 53 -7.82 7.19 -16.07
CA LEU A 53 -7.19 6.52 -14.93
C LEU A 53 -5.79 6.02 -15.27
N ASN A 54 -5.56 5.52 -16.48
CA ASN A 54 -4.25 5.11 -16.94
C ASN A 54 -3.33 6.32 -17.15
N THR A 55 -3.83 7.40 -17.74
CA THR A 55 -3.11 8.66 -17.91
C THR A 55 -2.70 9.23 -16.55
N LEU A 56 -3.62 9.25 -15.57
CA LEU A 56 -3.35 9.67 -14.21
C LEU A 56 -2.25 8.81 -13.56
N SER A 57 -2.33 7.49 -13.72
CA SER A 57 -1.37 6.54 -13.17
C SER A 57 0.03 6.71 -13.77
N GLN A 58 0.14 7.18 -15.01
CA GLN A 58 1.43 7.52 -15.60
C GLN A 58 1.92 8.90 -15.12
N ALA A 59 1.00 9.83 -14.93
CA ALA A 59 1.35 11.20 -14.53
C ALA A 59 2.06 11.28 -13.17
N VAL A 60 1.80 10.34 -12.24
CA VAL A 60 2.44 10.31 -10.91
C VAL A 60 3.97 10.17 -10.96
N TYR A 61 4.52 9.67 -12.06
CA TYR A 61 5.97 9.51 -12.24
C TYR A 61 6.68 10.79 -12.77
N TYR A 62 5.90 11.82 -13.14
CA TYR A 62 6.44 13.02 -13.79
C TYR A 62 5.88 14.31 -13.20
N LYS A 63 4.87 14.22 -12.33
CA LYS A 63 4.15 15.37 -11.79
C LYS A 63 4.20 15.36 -10.27
N THR A 64 4.16 16.56 -9.69
CA THR A 64 4.02 16.72 -8.25
C THR A 64 2.62 16.30 -7.78
N GLY A 65 2.49 16.00 -6.50
CA GLY A 65 1.17 15.67 -5.93
C GLY A 65 0.14 16.79 -6.11
N GLU A 66 0.58 18.05 -6.07
CA GLU A 66 -0.27 19.20 -6.36
C GLU A 66 -0.78 19.21 -7.81
N GLU A 67 0.09 18.94 -8.77
CA GLU A 67 -0.29 18.86 -10.19
C GLU A 67 -1.25 17.70 -10.46
N ILE A 68 -1.08 16.56 -9.75
CA ILE A 68 -2.00 15.42 -9.84
C ILE A 68 -3.38 15.81 -9.29
N ILE A 69 -3.44 16.49 -8.15
CA ILE A 69 -4.71 16.97 -7.58
C ILE A 69 -5.40 17.92 -8.54
N ARG A 70 -4.66 18.89 -9.12
CA ARG A 70 -5.21 19.81 -10.12
C ARG A 70 -5.71 19.09 -11.37
N LEU A 71 -5.00 18.05 -11.82
CA LEU A 71 -5.42 17.23 -12.96
C LEU A 71 -6.76 16.56 -12.68
N VAL A 72 -6.93 15.94 -11.52
CA VAL A 72 -8.19 15.30 -11.11
C VAL A 72 -9.32 16.32 -10.97
N GLN A 73 -9.05 17.50 -10.37
CA GLN A 73 -10.03 18.59 -10.27
C GLN A 73 -10.51 19.05 -11.65
N ASN A 74 -9.60 19.22 -12.59
CA ASN A 74 -9.93 19.62 -13.96
C ASN A 74 -10.80 18.57 -14.66
N LEU A 75 -10.48 17.29 -14.53
CA LEU A 75 -11.27 16.19 -15.07
C LEU A 75 -12.69 16.16 -14.47
N CYS A 76 -12.81 16.34 -13.16
CA CYS A 76 -14.12 16.44 -12.51
C CYS A 76 -14.92 17.64 -13.03
N SER A 77 -14.28 18.80 -13.19
CA SER A 77 -14.91 20.02 -13.72
C SER A 77 -15.37 19.86 -15.15
N GLN A 78 -14.54 19.32 -16.02
CA GLN A 78 -14.87 19.09 -17.44
C GLN A 78 -16.08 18.14 -17.62
N LYS A 79 -16.24 17.20 -16.70
CA LYS A 79 -17.34 16.23 -16.70
C LYS A 79 -18.54 16.67 -15.88
N ASN A 80 -18.50 17.86 -15.29
CA ASN A 80 -19.53 18.38 -14.37
C ASN A 80 -19.79 17.43 -13.18
N LEU A 81 -18.76 16.70 -12.73
CA LEU A 81 -18.86 15.82 -11.57
C LEU A 81 -18.80 16.66 -10.29
N SER A 82 -19.71 16.39 -9.36
CA SER A 82 -19.80 17.08 -8.07
C SER A 82 -20.45 16.16 -7.03
N GLY A 83 -20.40 16.59 -5.77
CA GLY A 83 -21.05 15.91 -4.67
C GLY A 83 -20.08 15.13 -3.78
N LYS A 84 -20.64 14.42 -2.81
CA LYS A 84 -19.90 13.79 -1.71
C LYS A 84 -18.71 12.94 -2.15
N SER A 85 -18.85 12.14 -3.20
CA SER A 85 -17.76 11.28 -3.68
C SER A 85 -16.58 12.07 -4.25
N VAL A 86 -16.83 13.23 -4.87
CA VAL A 86 -15.77 14.13 -5.36
C VAL A 86 -15.08 14.79 -4.16
N ASP A 87 -15.83 15.25 -3.17
CA ASP A 87 -15.28 15.88 -1.96
C ASP A 87 -14.41 14.90 -1.17
N GLU A 88 -14.87 13.66 -0.99
CA GLU A 88 -14.12 12.58 -0.34
C GLU A 88 -12.83 12.25 -1.11
N LEU A 89 -12.89 12.20 -2.44
CA LEU A 89 -11.70 12.00 -3.27
C LEU A 89 -10.71 13.16 -3.12
N MET A 90 -11.17 14.40 -3.17
CA MET A 90 -10.30 15.57 -3.02
C MET A 90 -9.64 15.59 -1.63
N GLN A 91 -10.39 15.28 -0.59
CA GLN A 91 -9.86 15.16 0.77
C GLN A 91 -8.81 14.04 0.87
N TYR A 92 -9.08 12.87 0.29
CA TYR A 92 -8.14 11.75 0.25
C TYR A 92 -6.82 12.12 -0.46
N LEU A 93 -6.92 12.75 -1.63
CA LEU A 93 -5.75 13.19 -2.39
C LEU A 93 -4.97 14.28 -1.64
N GLY A 94 -5.64 15.24 -1.04
CA GLY A 94 -5.02 16.30 -0.23
C GLY A 94 -4.26 15.75 0.96
N ASN A 95 -4.84 14.80 1.69
CA ASN A 95 -4.21 14.15 2.85
C ASN A 95 -2.96 13.34 2.46
N ASN A 96 -2.88 12.89 1.22
CA ASN A 96 -1.79 12.06 0.71
C ASN A 96 -0.92 12.76 -0.34
N GLN A 97 -1.02 14.07 -0.49
CA GLN A 97 -0.37 14.84 -1.55
C GLN A 97 1.12 14.50 -1.72
N LYS A 98 1.88 14.52 -0.63
CA LYS A 98 3.33 14.22 -0.66
C LYS A 98 3.63 12.75 -0.99
N ALA A 99 2.71 11.84 -0.65
CA ALA A 99 2.89 10.42 -0.90
C ALA A 99 2.52 9.99 -2.33
N ILE A 100 1.85 10.87 -3.10
CA ILE A 100 1.48 10.61 -4.51
C ILE A 100 2.69 10.77 -5.44
N GLU A 101 3.74 11.49 -5.03
CA GLU A 101 4.92 11.73 -5.86
C GLU A 101 5.82 10.50 -5.95
N TYR A 102 6.07 10.03 -7.17
CA TYR A 102 6.96 8.89 -7.43
C TYR A 102 8.19 9.36 -8.20
N PRO A 103 9.41 9.12 -7.70
CA PRO A 103 10.61 9.37 -8.45
C PRO A 103 10.63 8.58 -9.76
N PRO A 104 11.19 9.12 -10.84
CA PRO A 104 11.31 8.42 -12.10
C PRO A 104 12.02 7.06 -11.94
N GLY A 105 11.40 6.01 -12.46
CA GLY A 105 11.94 4.64 -12.37
C GLY A 105 11.55 3.88 -11.09
N GLU A 106 10.99 4.52 -10.09
CA GLU A 106 10.48 3.87 -8.88
C GLU A 106 9.13 3.21 -9.17
N ARG A 107 9.05 1.89 -9.01
CA ARG A 107 7.81 1.12 -9.21
C ARG A 107 7.58 0.22 -8.01
N HIS A 108 6.86 0.72 -7.03
CA HIS A 108 6.48 -0.03 -5.83
C HIS A 108 4.97 -0.22 -5.75
N GLY A 109 4.56 -1.43 -5.44
CA GLY A 109 3.16 -1.78 -5.22
C GLY A 109 3.01 -2.61 -3.95
N SER A 110 1.87 -2.49 -3.27
CA SER A 110 1.54 -3.25 -2.06
C SER A 110 1.30 -4.75 -2.32
N GLY A 111 1.27 -5.19 -3.58
CA GLY A 111 1.00 -6.59 -3.93
C GLY A 111 1.90 -7.61 -3.23
N GLY A 112 3.15 -7.22 -2.89
CA GLY A 112 4.04 -8.05 -2.06
C GLY A 112 3.53 -8.21 -0.63
N ILE A 113 2.97 -7.17 -0.04
CA ILE A 113 2.41 -7.18 1.32
C ILE A 113 1.16 -8.04 1.35
N GLU A 114 0.23 -7.85 0.42
CA GLU A 114 -1.00 -8.64 0.31
C GLU A 114 -0.71 -10.12 0.10
N LYS A 115 0.25 -10.44 -0.78
CA LYS A 115 0.71 -11.81 -1.00
C LYS A 115 1.28 -12.43 0.27
N ASN A 116 2.12 -11.69 1.01
CA ASN A 116 2.72 -12.17 2.25
C ASN A 116 1.68 -12.33 3.38
N ILE A 117 0.73 -11.41 3.51
CA ILE A 117 -0.40 -11.57 4.42
C ILE A 117 -1.24 -12.79 4.02
N GLY A 118 -1.52 -12.99 2.74
CA GLY A 118 -2.18 -14.17 2.23
C GLY A 118 -1.46 -15.47 2.59
N ILE A 119 -0.14 -15.49 2.48
CA ILE A 119 0.71 -16.64 2.82
C ILE A 119 0.79 -16.85 4.33
N LEU A 120 1.04 -15.80 5.10
CA LEU A 120 1.23 -15.86 6.56
C LEU A 120 -0.07 -16.19 7.28
N VAL A 121 -1.14 -15.47 6.94
CA VAL A 121 -2.41 -15.48 7.67
C VAL A 121 -3.47 -16.24 6.89
N GLY A 122 -3.74 -15.83 5.66
CA GLY A 122 -4.90 -16.30 4.91
C GLY A 122 -4.95 -17.82 4.71
N ARG A 123 -3.85 -18.43 4.29
CA ARG A 123 -3.81 -19.89 4.00
C ARG A 123 -3.90 -20.78 5.22
N ARG A 124 -3.66 -20.26 6.43
CA ARG A 124 -3.63 -21.05 7.66
C ARG A 124 -4.78 -20.76 8.60
N PHE A 125 -5.18 -19.50 8.68
CA PHE A 125 -6.22 -19.06 9.61
C PHE A 125 -7.59 -18.96 8.95
N LYS A 126 -7.62 -18.81 7.61
CA LYS A 126 -8.85 -18.62 6.85
C LYS A 126 -9.07 -19.81 5.92
N ARG A 127 -10.04 -20.66 6.24
CA ARG A 127 -10.59 -21.60 5.24
C ARG A 127 -11.37 -20.80 4.20
N GLN A 128 -11.47 -21.33 2.98
CA GLN A 128 -12.24 -20.68 1.92
C GLN A 128 -13.67 -20.36 2.42
N GLY A 129 -14.06 -19.09 2.35
CA GLY A 129 -15.37 -18.63 2.83
C GLY A 129 -15.47 -18.26 4.33
N MET A 130 -14.43 -18.44 5.14
CA MET A 130 -14.47 -18.04 6.55
C MET A 130 -14.29 -16.53 6.73
N SER A 131 -15.16 -15.92 7.54
CA SER A 131 -15.03 -14.54 8.01
C SER A 131 -13.95 -14.40 9.09
N LEU A 132 -13.50 -13.14 9.35
CA LEU A 132 -12.59 -12.85 10.48
C LEU A 132 -13.18 -13.26 11.84
N THR A 133 -14.49 -13.18 11.98
CA THR A 133 -15.20 -13.62 13.21
C THR A 133 -15.06 -15.12 13.42
N ALA A 134 -15.14 -15.92 12.35
CA ALA A 134 -14.96 -17.37 12.43
C ALA A 134 -13.51 -17.75 12.77
N ILE A 135 -12.51 -16.96 12.38
CA ILE A 135 -11.11 -17.17 12.77
C ILE A 135 -10.95 -17.07 14.29
N ARG A 136 -11.60 -16.09 14.92
CA ARG A 136 -11.55 -15.91 16.40
C ARG A 136 -12.17 -17.06 17.17
N GLN A 137 -13.10 -17.78 16.57
CA GLN A 137 -13.74 -18.95 17.22
C GLN A 137 -12.88 -20.21 17.18
N VAL A 138 -11.95 -20.31 16.22
CA VAL A 138 -11.12 -21.52 16.02
C VAL A 138 -9.74 -21.40 16.67
N TRP A 139 -9.22 -20.18 16.85
CA TRP A 139 -7.88 -19.93 17.37
C TRP A 139 -7.92 -19.04 18.60
N SER A 140 -7.23 -19.47 19.68
CA SER A 140 -6.94 -18.54 20.77
C SER A 140 -6.00 -17.43 20.28
N HIS A 141 -6.08 -16.25 20.90
CA HIS A 141 -5.23 -15.11 20.54
C HIS A 141 -3.74 -15.46 20.67
N GLU A 142 -3.37 -16.17 21.73
CA GLU A 142 -2.00 -16.63 21.97
C GLU A 142 -1.56 -17.68 20.95
N GLY A 143 -2.39 -18.68 20.66
CA GLY A 143 -2.09 -19.72 19.67
C GLY A 143 -1.90 -19.14 18.27
N ALA A 144 -2.72 -18.15 17.88
CA ALA A 144 -2.58 -17.45 16.61
C ALA A 144 -1.27 -16.67 16.54
N ASN A 145 -0.93 -15.91 17.58
CA ASN A 145 0.32 -15.13 17.65
C ASN A 145 1.55 -16.03 17.60
N ASN A 146 1.58 -17.11 18.34
CA ASN A 146 2.70 -18.07 18.34
C ASN A 146 2.91 -18.70 16.96
N LEU A 147 1.82 -19.09 16.28
CA LEU A 147 1.91 -19.65 14.93
C LEU A 147 2.40 -18.60 13.92
N LEU A 148 1.93 -17.35 14.00
CA LEU A 148 2.39 -16.26 13.15
C LEU A 148 3.88 -15.97 13.34
N ALA A 149 4.35 -15.93 14.59
CA ALA A 149 5.77 -15.72 14.90
C ALA A 149 6.66 -16.83 14.33
N LEU A 150 6.26 -18.10 14.47
CA LEU A 150 6.99 -19.24 13.90
C LEU A 150 7.04 -19.19 12.38
N ARG A 151 5.93 -18.82 11.72
CA ARG A 151 5.88 -18.71 10.26
C ARG A 151 6.70 -17.55 9.74
N ALA A 152 6.65 -16.40 10.39
CA ALA A 152 7.47 -15.25 10.04
C ALA A 152 8.96 -15.60 10.14
N LYS A 153 9.37 -16.29 11.22
CA LYS A 153 10.74 -16.77 11.40
C LYS A 153 11.17 -17.73 10.27
N LYS A 154 10.31 -18.69 9.92
CA LYS A 154 10.60 -19.66 8.83
C LYS A 154 10.73 -18.96 7.48
N LEU A 155 9.83 -18.04 7.14
CA LEU A 155 9.86 -17.30 5.88
C LEU A 155 11.10 -16.41 5.79
N ASN A 156 11.48 -15.73 6.86
CA ASN A 156 12.69 -14.91 6.91
C ASN A 156 13.96 -15.77 6.71
N GLN A 157 14.00 -16.99 7.23
CA GLN A 157 15.12 -17.92 7.00
C GLN A 157 15.22 -18.33 5.52
N ILE A 158 14.09 -18.65 4.88
CA ILE A 158 14.05 -18.98 3.45
C ILE A 158 14.53 -17.78 2.61
N TRP A 159 14.05 -16.57 2.92
CA TRP A 159 14.47 -15.34 2.24
C TRP A 159 15.97 -15.08 2.36
N GLN A 160 16.55 -15.30 3.54
CA GLN A 160 17.99 -15.15 3.75
C GLN A 160 18.79 -16.14 2.91
N GLN A 161 18.35 -17.41 2.83
CA GLN A 161 19.01 -18.44 2.03
C GLN A 161 18.93 -18.12 0.53
N GLU A 162 17.77 -17.72 0.02
CA GLU A 162 17.59 -17.34 -1.37
C GLU A 162 18.41 -16.10 -1.74
N SER A 163 18.46 -15.09 -0.86
CA SER A 163 19.26 -13.87 -1.08
C SER A 163 20.76 -14.16 -1.08
N GLN A 164 21.22 -15.09 -0.25
CA GLN A 164 22.63 -15.52 -0.24
C GLN A 164 22.96 -16.29 -1.52
N ALA A 165 22.09 -17.19 -1.98
CA ALA A 165 22.29 -17.93 -3.22
C ALA A 165 22.40 -17.02 -4.46
N LEU A 166 21.59 -15.95 -4.52
CA LEU A 166 21.63 -14.96 -5.60
C LEU A 166 22.93 -14.12 -5.61
N ASN A 167 23.54 -13.89 -4.46
CA ASN A 167 24.80 -13.16 -4.35
C ASN A 167 26.04 -13.99 -4.73
N TYR A 168 25.94 -15.33 -4.76
CA TYR A 168 27.02 -16.23 -5.21
C TYR A 168 27.01 -16.47 -6.73
N THR A 169 26.02 -15.96 -7.45
CA THR A 169 25.86 -16.15 -8.91
C THR A 169 26.14 -14.88 -9.72
N ARG A 170 26.78 -13.87 -9.10
CA ARG A 170 27.25 -12.64 -9.78
C ARG A 170 28.76 -12.52 -9.81
#